data_8e4890160cb5ab726078c37b2aa7c279
#
_entry.id   8e4890160cb5ab726078c37b2aa7c279
#
_cell.length_a   1.000
_cell.length_b   1.000
_cell.length_c   1.000
_cell.angle_alpha   90.00
_cell.angle_beta   90.00
_cell.angle_gamma   90.00
#
_symmetry.space_group_name_H-M   'P 1'
#
loop_
_entity.id
_entity.type
_entity.pdbx_description
1 polymer ?
#
loop_
_entity_poly.entity_id
_entity_poly.type
_entity_poly.pdbx_seq_one_letter_code
_entity_poly.pdbx_strand_id
1 'polypeptide(L)'
;MYDLAVIGGGPGGYVAAERAGAAGLKVVLFERKSLGGVCLNEGCIPTKTLLYSAKVYNYALTGDHYGVYVKEPTFDYSKIVARKDKVVKKLVGGVKLAMKSNNVEVVAAEAMIQGRDAEGVRITAADQTYAARNILICTGSEAAVPPFPGLKEAGDVIVTNREILALKERPAELVVIGGGVIGMEFAAFYSTFGTKVTVVEMLPKILGPLDDEISAMLQKIYTKRGVNFCLKCKVTGIEGNTVVYEDPEGNTQRVSGDKILVSVGRRANITGFGLENLGVEMLLNRGGKPCGIKVDSRMRTNIPGVYAAGDVTGFSMLAHTASREGEVAVNNILGKEDHMRYDAIPGIVYTNPEVAGVGLTEEQAAASGKEYSVVKLPMAYAGRFVAENEGGEGICKIIVGKKYHEVLGVHMLGNPCSEIIHSACIAIESEMTLEQLKEVVFPHPTVSEIIKETAFALK
;
A
#
# COMPACT_ATOMS: atom_id res chain seq x y z
N MET A 1 -0.14 -29.70 -20.49
CA MET A 1 -1.15 -28.65 -20.25
C MET A 1 -1.27 -28.40 -18.77
N TYR A 2 -1.39 -27.14 -18.33
CA TYR A 2 -1.63 -26.71 -16.94
C TYR A 2 -3.11 -26.39 -16.74
N ASP A 3 -3.58 -26.50 -15.49
CA ASP A 3 -4.92 -26.06 -15.12
C ASP A 3 -4.96 -24.53 -14.95
N LEU A 4 -3.83 -23.97 -14.43
CA LEU A 4 -3.66 -22.53 -14.23
C LEU A 4 -2.24 -22.08 -14.59
N ALA A 5 -2.14 -21.01 -15.39
CA ALA A 5 -0.93 -20.24 -15.58
C ALA A 5 -1.08 -18.89 -14.85
N VAL A 6 -0.08 -18.50 -14.07
CA VAL A 6 -0.04 -17.21 -13.36
C VAL A 6 1.09 -16.36 -13.93
N ILE A 7 0.78 -15.16 -14.40
CA ILE A 7 1.80 -14.20 -14.89
C ILE A 7 2.04 -13.11 -13.85
N GLY A 8 3.21 -13.16 -13.22
CA GLY A 8 3.63 -12.26 -12.15
C GLY A 8 3.59 -12.93 -10.78
N GLY A 9 4.73 -12.91 -10.07
CA GLY A 9 4.94 -13.53 -8.77
C GLY A 9 4.81 -12.55 -7.59
N GLY A 10 4.03 -11.47 -7.73
CA GLY A 10 3.66 -10.57 -6.64
C GLY A 10 2.59 -11.15 -5.71
N PRO A 11 2.08 -10.38 -4.71
CA PRO A 11 1.10 -10.86 -3.73
C PRO A 11 -0.14 -11.53 -4.34
N GLY A 12 -0.73 -10.98 -5.38
CA GLY A 12 -1.85 -11.61 -6.06
C GLY A 12 -1.46 -12.94 -6.70
N GLY A 13 -0.29 -13.00 -7.35
CA GLY A 13 0.14 -14.17 -8.11
C GLY A 13 0.65 -15.31 -7.24
N TYR A 14 1.59 -15.05 -6.30
CA TYR A 14 2.13 -16.15 -5.49
C TYR A 14 1.09 -16.72 -4.52
N VAL A 15 0.20 -15.88 -3.95
CA VAL A 15 -0.90 -16.35 -3.09
C VAL A 15 -1.88 -17.23 -3.89
N ALA A 16 -2.29 -16.77 -5.07
CA ALA A 16 -3.15 -17.55 -5.96
C ALA A 16 -2.51 -18.87 -6.37
N ALA A 17 -1.23 -18.85 -6.76
CA ALA A 17 -0.50 -20.05 -7.17
C ALA A 17 -0.38 -21.07 -6.02
N GLU A 18 -0.08 -20.61 -4.80
CA GLU A 18 -0.04 -21.42 -3.59
C GLU A 18 -1.40 -22.07 -3.32
N ARG A 19 -2.50 -21.28 -3.32
CA ARG A 19 -3.86 -21.81 -3.08
C ARG A 19 -4.30 -22.79 -4.14
N ALA A 20 -4.00 -22.51 -5.41
CA ALA A 20 -4.33 -23.40 -6.53
C ALA A 20 -3.55 -24.71 -6.45
N GLY A 21 -2.25 -24.66 -6.17
CA GLY A 21 -1.42 -25.87 -5.99
C GLY A 21 -1.85 -26.69 -4.79
N ALA A 22 -2.15 -26.05 -3.65
CA ALA A 22 -2.68 -26.72 -2.45
C ALA A 22 -4.04 -27.40 -2.71
N ALA A 23 -4.84 -26.86 -3.64
CA ALA A 23 -6.10 -27.47 -4.08
C ALA A 23 -5.91 -28.59 -5.12
N GLY A 24 -4.68 -28.93 -5.49
CA GLY A 24 -4.35 -30.02 -6.41
C GLY A 24 -4.34 -29.64 -7.90
N LEU A 25 -4.44 -28.37 -8.24
CA LEU A 25 -4.30 -27.92 -9.62
C LEU A 25 -2.82 -28.02 -10.08
N LYS A 26 -2.62 -28.33 -11.35
CA LYS A 26 -1.32 -28.22 -12.00
C LYS A 26 -1.05 -26.76 -12.37
N VAL A 27 -0.14 -26.10 -11.65
CA VAL A 27 0.11 -24.66 -11.74
C VAL A 27 1.50 -24.36 -12.27
N VAL A 28 1.60 -23.37 -13.19
CA VAL A 28 2.85 -22.72 -13.59
C VAL A 28 2.77 -21.24 -13.26
N LEU A 29 3.82 -20.69 -12.65
CA LEU A 29 3.95 -19.29 -12.32
C LEU A 29 5.18 -18.70 -13.02
N PHE A 30 4.99 -17.62 -13.77
CA PHE A 30 6.05 -16.90 -14.46
C PHE A 30 6.40 -15.63 -13.69
N GLU A 31 7.69 -15.45 -13.37
CA GLU A 31 8.18 -14.22 -12.73
C GLU A 31 9.49 -13.78 -13.38
N ARG A 32 9.49 -12.57 -13.97
CA ARG A 32 10.63 -12.04 -14.73
C ARG A 32 11.77 -11.47 -13.87
N LYS A 33 11.50 -11.12 -12.58
CA LYS A 33 12.49 -10.48 -11.70
C LYS A 33 12.71 -11.31 -10.43
N SER A 34 11.78 -11.24 -9.49
CA SER A 34 11.90 -11.89 -8.19
C SER A 34 10.53 -12.20 -7.62
N LEU A 35 10.35 -13.43 -7.12
CA LEU A 35 9.17 -13.79 -6.36
C LEU A 35 8.93 -12.84 -5.20
N GLY A 36 7.64 -12.59 -4.90
CA GLY A 36 7.22 -11.59 -3.94
C GLY A 36 6.89 -10.24 -4.56
N GLY A 37 7.27 -10.02 -5.84
CA GLY A 37 6.96 -8.81 -6.62
C GLY A 37 7.45 -7.52 -5.95
N VAL A 38 6.81 -6.40 -6.27
CA VAL A 38 7.15 -5.08 -5.70
C VAL A 38 7.02 -5.08 -4.17
N CYS A 39 5.98 -5.68 -3.61
CA CYS A 39 5.73 -5.65 -2.17
C CYS A 39 6.92 -6.19 -1.34
N LEU A 40 7.42 -7.39 -1.64
CA LEU A 40 8.52 -7.99 -0.88
C LEU A 40 9.90 -7.40 -1.24
N ASN A 41 10.10 -6.96 -2.48
CA ASN A 41 11.44 -6.58 -2.96
C ASN A 41 11.67 -5.07 -3.00
N GLU A 42 10.65 -4.28 -3.36
CA GLU A 42 10.80 -2.86 -3.72
C GLU A 42 9.70 -1.97 -3.08
N GLY A 43 8.95 -2.48 -2.07
CA GLY A 43 7.79 -1.77 -1.51
C GLY A 43 7.58 -2.02 -0.02
N CYS A 44 6.53 -2.77 0.32
CA CYS A 44 6.04 -2.94 1.69
C CYS A 44 7.12 -3.36 2.68
N ILE A 45 7.72 -4.51 2.45
CA ILE A 45 8.63 -5.14 3.43
C ILE A 45 9.93 -4.36 3.61
N PRO A 46 10.65 -3.96 2.55
CA PRO A 46 11.86 -3.16 2.73
C PRO A 46 11.56 -1.83 3.42
N THR A 47 10.49 -1.14 3.04
CA THR A 47 10.10 0.14 3.66
C THR A 47 9.75 -0.03 5.14
N LYS A 48 8.91 -1.01 5.51
CA LYS A 48 8.53 -1.28 6.91
C LYS A 48 9.72 -1.72 7.75
N THR A 49 10.69 -2.42 7.15
CA THR A 49 11.95 -2.78 7.81
C THR A 49 12.80 -1.54 8.14
N LEU A 50 12.86 -0.58 7.22
CA LEU A 50 13.54 0.70 7.43
C LEU A 50 12.81 1.53 8.49
N LEU A 51 11.49 1.67 8.39
CA LEU A 51 10.65 2.42 9.34
C LEU A 51 10.75 1.85 10.76
N TYR A 52 10.82 0.51 10.90
CA TYR A 52 11.04 -0.08 12.23
C TYR A 52 12.41 0.28 12.81
N SER A 53 13.46 0.35 12.00
CA SER A 53 14.77 0.83 12.46
C SER A 53 14.71 2.30 12.90
N ALA A 54 13.94 3.14 12.17
CA ALA A 54 13.69 4.53 12.57
C ALA A 54 12.90 4.60 13.90
N LYS A 55 11.90 3.73 14.09
CA LYS A 55 11.12 3.64 15.33
C LYS A 55 12.01 3.27 16.53
N VAL A 56 12.91 2.29 16.35
CA VAL A 56 13.90 1.91 17.39
C VAL A 56 14.83 3.07 17.72
N TYR A 57 15.32 3.79 16.70
CA TYR A 57 16.19 4.95 16.93
C TYR A 57 15.43 6.07 17.64
N ASN A 58 14.18 6.33 17.27
CA ASN A 58 13.32 7.30 17.95
C ASN A 58 13.12 6.94 19.44
N TYR A 59 12.91 5.66 19.77
CA TYR A 59 12.82 5.22 21.17
C TYR A 59 14.13 5.47 21.94
N ALA A 60 15.28 5.30 21.30
CA ALA A 60 16.57 5.62 21.93
C ALA A 60 16.73 7.13 22.17
N LEU A 61 16.18 7.99 21.27
CA LEU A 61 16.20 9.45 21.43
C LEU A 61 15.26 9.96 22.52
N THR A 62 14.15 9.25 22.77
CA THR A 62 13.07 9.67 23.69
C THR A 62 12.94 8.75 24.91
N GLY A 63 13.96 7.94 25.18
CA GLY A 63 13.94 6.98 26.28
C GLY A 63 13.84 7.61 27.66
N ASP A 64 14.32 8.84 27.81
CA ASP A 64 14.24 9.64 29.03
C ASP A 64 12.80 9.89 29.49
N HIS A 65 11.84 9.99 28.58
CA HIS A 65 10.41 10.06 28.88
C HIS A 65 9.92 8.83 29.67
N TYR A 66 10.58 7.69 29.52
CA TYR A 66 10.28 6.42 30.19
C TYR A 66 11.28 6.07 31.30
N GLY A 67 12.13 7.03 31.69
CA GLY A 67 13.18 6.80 32.69
C GLY A 67 14.35 5.95 32.18
N VAL A 68 14.49 5.77 30.86
CA VAL A 68 15.59 5.02 30.23
C VAL A 68 16.52 6.01 29.55
N TYR A 69 17.73 6.12 30.07
CA TYR A 69 18.73 7.10 29.60
C TYR A 69 19.70 6.42 28.63
N VAL A 70 19.70 6.87 27.39
CA VAL A 70 20.66 6.42 26.35
C VAL A 70 21.61 7.57 26.07
N LYS A 71 22.90 7.35 26.36
CA LYS A 71 23.91 8.37 26.10
C LYS A 71 24.23 8.42 24.60
N GLU A 72 24.00 9.58 23.99
CA GLU A 72 24.35 9.87 22.58
C GLU A 72 23.98 8.75 21.62
N PRO A 73 22.66 8.48 21.40
CA PRO A 73 22.25 7.42 20.51
C PRO A 73 22.75 7.69 19.10
N THR A 74 23.40 6.69 18.50
CA THR A 74 23.94 6.75 17.14
C THR A 74 23.29 5.69 16.26
N PHE A 75 23.43 5.84 14.96
CA PHE A 75 22.98 4.85 13.98
C PHE A 75 24.05 4.58 12.92
N ASP A 76 24.00 3.40 12.34
CA ASP A 76 24.80 2.99 11.19
C ASP A 76 23.86 2.73 10.02
N TYR A 77 23.80 3.66 9.08
CA TYR A 77 22.89 3.58 7.93
C TYR A 77 23.15 2.34 7.08
N SER A 78 24.42 1.94 6.92
CA SER A 78 24.79 0.76 6.13
C SER A 78 24.22 -0.53 6.75
N LYS A 79 24.25 -0.64 8.09
CA LYS A 79 23.65 -1.78 8.82
C LYS A 79 22.13 -1.77 8.76
N ILE A 80 21.49 -0.60 8.75
CA ILE A 80 20.04 -0.47 8.58
C ILE A 80 19.65 -1.03 7.20
N VAL A 81 20.36 -0.63 6.14
CA VAL A 81 20.12 -1.13 4.76
C VAL A 81 20.41 -2.63 4.67
N ALA A 82 21.54 -3.10 5.21
CA ALA A 82 21.87 -4.53 5.19
C ALA A 82 20.84 -5.39 5.94
N ARG A 83 20.28 -4.88 7.06
CA ARG A 83 19.17 -5.54 7.77
C ARG A 83 17.93 -5.67 6.88
N LYS A 84 17.57 -4.60 6.17
CA LYS A 84 16.46 -4.60 5.20
C LYS A 84 16.66 -5.69 4.14
N ASP A 85 17.84 -5.78 3.54
CA ASP A 85 18.15 -6.80 2.51
C ASP A 85 18.06 -8.23 3.06
N LYS A 86 18.54 -8.45 4.29
CA LYS A 86 18.41 -9.75 4.98
C LYS A 86 16.95 -10.16 5.19
N VAL A 87 16.08 -9.22 5.59
CA VAL A 87 14.64 -9.48 5.79
C VAL A 87 13.96 -9.82 4.47
N VAL A 88 14.20 -9.04 3.42
CA VAL A 88 13.69 -9.30 2.07
C VAL A 88 14.11 -10.69 1.59
N LYS A 89 15.40 -11.02 1.65
CA LYS A 89 15.92 -12.34 1.25
C LYS A 89 15.25 -13.50 1.98
N LYS A 90 15.03 -13.34 3.31
CA LYS A 90 14.34 -14.36 4.12
C LYS A 90 12.91 -14.60 3.63
N LEU A 91 12.14 -13.53 3.38
CA LEU A 91 10.74 -13.65 2.97
C LEU A 91 10.59 -14.17 1.54
N VAL A 92 11.43 -13.72 0.61
CA VAL A 92 11.48 -14.27 -0.75
C VAL A 92 11.81 -15.76 -0.72
N GLY A 93 12.72 -16.18 0.18
CA GLY A 93 13.01 -17.62 0.42
C GLY A 93 11.78 -18.38 0.90
N GLY A 94 10.97 -17.78 1.77
CA GLY A 94 9.70 -18.36 2.22
C GLY A 94 8.70 -18.57 1.09
N VAL A 95 8.55 -17.57 0.20
CA VAL A 95 7.68 -17.72 -0.98
C VAL A 95 8.17 -18.82 -1.92
N LYS A 96 9.48 -18.93 -2.17
CA LYS A 96 10.06 -20.02 -2.97
C LYS A 96 9.74 -21.39 -2.37
N LEU A 97 9.84 -21.52 -1.05
CA LEU A 97 9.51 -22.75 -0.35
C LEU A 97 8.02 -23.08 -0.46
N ALA A 98 7.14 -22.08 -0.30
CA ALA A 98 5.69 -22.25 -0.45
C ALA A 98 5.32 -22.74 -1.86
N MET A 99 5.91 -22.18 -2.91
CA MET A 99 5.70 -22.65 -4.29
C MET A 99 6.10 -24.13 -4.43
N LYS A 100 7.30 -24.49 -3.95
CA LYS A 100 7.79 -25.87 -3.99
C LYS A 100 6.91 -26.84 -3.21
N SER A 101 6.48 -26.46 -2.01
CA SER A 101 5.65 -27.31 -1.13
C SER A 101 4.25 -27.56 -1.70
N ASN A 102 3.76 -26.69 -2.56
CA ASN A 102 2.47 -26.79 -3.22
C ASN A 102 2.58 -27.23 -4.70
N ASN A 103 3.72 -27.81 -5.11
CA ASN A 103 3.97 -28.32 -6.45
C ASN A 103 3.74 -27.30 -7.58
N VAL A 104 3.98 -26.01 -7.30
CA VAL A 104 3.90 -24.95 -8.29
C VAL A 104 5.21 -24.89 -9.07
N GLU A 105 5.14 -25.05 -10.40
CA GLU A 105 6.29 -24.83 -11.27
C GLU A 105 6.55 -23.32 -11.39
N VAL A 106 7.77 -22.89 -11.07
CA VAL A 106 8.16 -21.48 -11.18
C VAL A 106 9.13 -21.32 -12.33
N VAL A 107 8.74 -20.52 -13.32
CA VAL A 107 9.56 -20.17 -14.48
C VAL A 107 10.11 -18.76 -14.27
N ALA A 108 11.41 -18.65 -14.04
CA ALA A 108 12.12 -17.38 -13.85
C ALA A 108 12.40 -16.72 -15.20
N ALA A 109 11.36 -16.25 -15.88
CA ALA A 109 11.43 -15.62 -17.19
C ALA A 109 10.23 -14.69 -17.42
N GLU A 110 10.37 -13.79 -18.38
CA GLU A 110 9.26 -13.01 -18.91
C GLU A 110 8.32 -13.90 -19.72
N ALA A 111 7.03 -13.83 -19.43
CA ALA A 111 6.00 -14.57 -20.15
C ALA A 111 5.37 -13.69 -21.22
N MET A 112 5.17 -14.25 -22.40
CA MET A 112 4.50 -13.60 -23.53
C MET A 112 3.28 -14.40 -23.93
N ILE A 113 2.10 -13.82 -23.81
CA ILE A 113 0.83 -14.40 -24.24
C ILE A 113 0.80 -14.40 -25.77
N GLN A 114 0.59 -15.58 -26.37
CA GLN A 114 0.55 -15.74 -27.83
C GLN A 114 -0.89 -15.72 -28.37
N GLY A 115 -1.85 -15.97 -27.51
CA GLY A 115 -3.28 -16.04 -27.86
C GLY A 115 -4.00 -17.17 -27.15
N ARG A 116 -5.22 -17.45 -27.61
CA ARG A 116 -6.08 -18.51 -27.07
C ARG A 116 -6.67 -19.34 -28.21
N ASP A 117 -6.70 -20.64 -27.99
CA ASP A 117 -7.38 -21.61 -28.88
C ASP A 117 -8.45 -22.43 -28.10
N ALA A 118 -8.95 -23.51 -28.72
CA ALA A 118 -9.95 -24.37 -28.10
C ALA A 118 -9.43 -25.13 -26.86
N GLU A 119 -8.12 -25.30 -26.73
CA GLU A 119 -7.48 -26.02 -25.62
C GLU A 119 -7.14 -25.09 -24.44
N GLY A 120 -7.01 -23.77 -24.68
CA GLY A 120 -6.68 -22.80 -23.64
C GLY A 120 -5.79 -21.66 -24.12
N VAL A 121 -5.07 -21.04 -23.18
CA VAL A 121 -4.15 -19.92 -23.47
C VAL A 121 -2.74 -20.46 -23.74
N ARG A 122 -2.11 -19.95 -24.81
CA ARG A 122 -0.71 -20.23 -25.19
C ARG A 122 0.20 -19.12 -24.67
N ILE A 123 1.30 -19.53 -24.03
CA ILE A 123 2.28 -18.62 -23.42
C ILE A 123 3.67 -19.09 -23.83
N THR A 124 4.54 -18.17 -24.20
CA THR A 124 5.96 -18.45 -24.39
C THR A 124 6.78 -17.81 -23.28
N ALA A 125 7.76 -18.54 -22.75
CA ALA A 125 8.72 -18.06 -21.76
C ALA A 125 9.99 -18.93 -21.82
N ALA A 126 11.18 -18.33 -21.68
CA ALA A 126 12.47 -19.05 -21.71
C ALA A 126 12.60 -20.02 -22.90
N ASP A 127 12.24 -19.56 -24.09
CA ASP A 127 12.24 -20.33 -25.37
C ASP A 127 11.37 -21.59 -25.36
N GLN A 128 10.41 -21.68 -24.44
CA GLN A 128 9.46 -22.81 -24.36
C GLN A 128 8.02 -22.30 -24.50
N THR A 129 7.15 -23.19 -24.98
CA THR A 129 5.71 -22.92 -25.09
C THR A 129 4.97 -23.69 -24.01
N TYR A 130 4.09 -22.99 -23.30
CA TYR A 130 3.20 -23.48 -22.27
C TYR A 130 1.76 -23.34 -22.70
N ALA A 131 0.92 -24.26 -22.25
CA ALA A 131 -0.52 -24.21 -22.48
C ALA A 131 -1.27 -24.38 -21.17
N ALA A 132 -2.25 -23.54 -20.89
CA ALA A 132 -3.06 -23.59 -19.68
C ALA A 132 -4.55 -23.37 -19.98
N ARG A 133 -5.41 -24.11 -19.26
CA ARG A 133 -6.87 -23.94 -19.35
C ARG A 133 -7.32 -22.56 -18.89
N ASN A 134 -6.71 -22.08 -17.81
CA ASN A 134 -6.98 -20.78 -17.23
C ASN A 134 -5.67 -19.98 -17.11
N ILE A 135 -5.78 -18.67 -17.20
CA ILE A 135 -4.70 -17.73 -16.94
C ILE A 135 -5.14 -16.68 -15.89
N LEU A 136 -4.26 -16.39 -14.94
CA LEU A 136 -4.40 -15.29 -13.99
C LEU A 136 -3.29 -14.27 -14.22
N ILE A 137 -3.68 -13.06 -14.61
CA ILE A 137 -2.77 -11.95 -14.93
C ILE A 137 -2.53 -11.14 -13.66
N CYS A 138 -1.30 -11.17 -13.13
CA CYS A 138 -0.85 -10.49 -11.91
C CYS A 138 0.41 -9.66 -12.15
N THR A 139 0.50 -9.00 -13.31
CA THR A 139 1.68 -8.24 -13.76
C THR A 139 1.97 -6.98 -12.93
N GLY A 140 1.04 -6.61 -12.02
CA GLY A 140 1.24 -5.56 -11.04
C GLY A 140 1.31 -4.15 -11.62
N SER A 141 2.15 -3.32 -11.04
CA SER A 141 2.32 -1.90 -11.40
C SER A 141 3.77 -1.45 -11.26
N GLU A 142 4.05 -0.27 -11.79
CA GLU A 142 5.32 0.46 -11.62
C GLU A 142 5.08 1.87 -11.10
N ALA A 143 6.12 2.53 -10.58
CA ALA A 143 6.03 3.93 -10.17
C ALA A 143 5.62 4.81 -11.35
N ALA A 144 4.64 5.68 -11.14
CA ALA A 144 4.29 6.71 -12.12
C ALA A 144 5.35 7.81 -12.07
N VAL A 145 6.05 8.02 -13.17
CA VAL A 145 7.04 9.08 -13.33
C VAL A 145 6.55 10.01 -14.45
N PRO A 146 5.94 11.16 -14.10
CA PRO A 146 5.50 12.13 -15.10
C PRO A 146 6.71 12.69 -15.88
N PRO A 147 6.53 13.05 -17.15
CA PRO A 147 7.62 13.58 -17.98
C PRO A 147 7.86 15.06 -17.65
N PHE A 148 8.34 15.34 -16.44
CA PHE A 148 8.74 16.71 -16.08
C PHE A 148 9.91 17.18 -16.96
N PRO A 149 9.89 18.43 -17.44
CA PRO A 149 11.05 19.04 -18.06
C PRO A 149 12.29 18.91 -17.17
N GLY A 150 13.43 18.53 -17.71
CA GLY A 150 14.69 18.34 -16.98
C GLY A 150 14.83 17.04 -16.16
N LEU A 151 13.79 16.20 -16.11
CA LEU A 151 13.82 14.97 -15.31
C LEU A 151 14.91 13.98 -15.77
N LYS A 152 15.09 13.83 -17.08
CA LYS A 152 16.09 12.90 -17.63
C LYS A 152 17.53 13.40 -17.41
N GLU A 153 17.70 14.71 -17.50
CA GLU A 153 18.97 15.40 -17.35
C GLU A 153 19.47 15.37 -15.89
N ALA A 154 18.53 15.28 -14.94
CA ALA A 154 18.83 15.19 -13.50
C ALA A 154 19.42 13.81 -13.11
N GLY A 155 19.29 12.78 -13.94
CA GLY A 155 19.95 11.48 -13.78
C GLY A 155 19.73 10.84 -12.40
N ASP A 156 20.82 10.48 -11.73
CA ASP A 156 20.81 9.76 -10.43
C ASP A 156 20.28 10.57 -9.25
N VAL A 157 20.01 11.86 -9.43
CA VAL A 157 19.34 12.67 -8.40
C VAL A 157 17.88 12.23 -8.23
N ILE A 158 17.26 11.79 -9.32
CA ILE A 158 15.88 11.30 -9.35
C ILE A 158 15.84 9.86 -8.86
N VAL A 159 14.99 9.60 -7.87
CA VAL A 159 14.75 8.28 -7.31
C VAL A 159 13.26 7.99 -7.23
N THR A 160 12.90 6.72 -7.42
CA THR A 160 11.58 6.18 -7.11
C THR A 160 11.64 5.32 -5.84
N ASN A 161 10.56 4.60 -5.53
CA ASN A 161 10.55 3.65 -4.41
C ASN A 161 11.66 2.60 -4.50
N ARG A 162 12.14 2.27 -5.70
CA ARG A 162 13.19 1.27 -5.92
C ARG A 162 14.57 1.82 -5.60
N GLU A 163 14.94 2.92 -6.20
CA GLU A 163 16.27 3.51 -6.06
C GLU A 163 16.50 4.03 -4.63
N ILE A 164 15.49 4.66 -4.01
CA ILE A 164 15.60 5.19 -2.64
C ILE A 164 15.82 4.09 -1.60
N LEU A 165 15.27 2.88 -1.81
CA LEU A 165 15.50 1.71 -0.96
C LEU A 165 16.91 1.12 -1.12
N ALA A 166 17.61 1.45 -2.21
CA ALA A 166 18.94 0.96 -2.54
C ALA A 166 20.06 1.98 -2.22
N LEU A 167 19.73 3.16 -1.72
CA LEU A 167 20.73 4.17 -1.37
C LEU A 167 21.70 3.62 -0.33
N LYS A 168 22.99 3.81 -0.59
CA LYS A 168 24.07 3.39 0.30
C LYS A 168 24.38 4.41 1.40
N GLU A 169 24.04 5.67 1.14
CA GLU A 169 24.26 6.79 2.04
C GLU A 169 22.94 7.57 2.23
N ARG A 170 22.78 8.11 3.41
CA ARG A 170 21.63 8.95 3.75
C ARG A 170 21.82 10.35 3.12
N PRO A 171 20.87 10.85 2.33
CA PRO A 171 20.93 12.23 1.82
C PRO A 171 20.81 13.22 2.98
N ALA A 172 21.53 14.35 2.92
CA ALA A 172 21.36 15.43 3.87
C ALA A 172 20.05 16.20 3.62
N GLU A 173 19.65 16.34 2.34
CA GLU A 173 18.41 16.99 1.91
C GLU A 173 17.65 16.08 0.94
N LEU A 174 16.34 15.90 1.18
CA LEU A 174 15.44 15.10 0.35
C LEU A 174 14.23 15.94 -0.05
N VAL A 175 13.98 16.06 -1.35
CA VAL A 175 12.73 16.58 -1.89
C VAL A 175 11.83 15.41 -2.27
N VAL A 176 10.59 15.40 -1.78
CA VAL A 176 9.57 14.38 -2.07
C VAL A 176 8.49 15.01 -2.94
N ILE A 177 8.37 14.57 -4.18
CA ILE A 177 7.27 14.95 -5.07
C ILE A 177 6.14 13.95 -4.88
N GLY A 178 5.05 14.41 -4.25
CA GLY A 178 3.87 13.61 -3.89
C GLY A 178 3.83 13.23 -2.41
N GLY A 179 2.87 13.78 -1.69
CA GLY A 179 2.59 13.56 -0.27
C GLY A 179 1.68 12.37 0.02
N GLY A 180 1.60 11.38 -0.89
CA GLY A 180 0.88 10.11 -0.69
C GLY A 180 1.57 9.20 0.34
N VAL A 181 1.03 7.98 0.52
CA VAL A 181 1.50 7.00 1.52
C VAL A 181 3.01 6.75 1.37
N ILE A 182 3.49 6.46 0.16
CA ILE A 182 4.91 6.17 -0.11
C ILE A 182 5.78 7.38 0.24
N GLY A 183 5.41 8.56 -0.23
CA GLY A 183 6.14 9.81 0.02
C GLY A 183 6.24 10.11 1.51
N MET A 184 5.13 9.97 2.25
CA MET A 184 5.08 10.22 3.68
C MET A 184 5.86 9.18 4.51
N GLU A 185 5.88 7.91 4.11
CA GLU A 185 6.68 6.88 4.78
C GLU A 185 8.19 7.14 4.62
N PHE A 186 8.66 7.53 3.44
CA PHE A 186 10.05 7.93 3.26
C PHE A 186 10.37 9.26 3.92
N ALA A 187 9.47 10.25 3.89
CA ALA A 187 9.63 11.49 4.65
C ALA A 187 9.80 11.21 6.15
N ALA A 188 8.99 10.31 6.71
CA ALA A 188 9.08 9.87 8.10
C ALA A 188 10.41 9.16 8.41
N PHE A 189 10.84 8.24 7.55
CA PHE A 189 12.10 7.52 7.71
C PHE A 189 13.30 8.47 7.73
N TYR A 190 13.43 9.27 6.68
CA TYR A 190 14.61 10.12 6.51
C TYR A 190 14.66 11.27 7.52
N SER A 191 13.53 11.90 7.84
CA SER A 191 13.50 12.97 8.85
C SER A 191 13.89 12.46 10.25
N THR A 192 13.54 11.22 10.60
CA THR A 192 13.95 10.61 11.88
C THR A 192 15.48 10.50 12.02
N PHE A 193 16.18 10.30 10.90
CA PHE A 193 17.65 10.25 10.88
C PHE A 193 18.31 11.61 10.56
N GLY A 194 17.57 12.71 10.63
CA GLY A 194 18.11 14.07 10.51
C GLY A 194 18.29 14.55 9.07
N THR A 195 17.68 13.90 8.08
CA THR A 195 17.57 14.46 6.72
C THR A 195 16.57 15.62 6.74
N LYS A 196 16.92 16.75 6.13
CA LYS A 196 15.99 17.84 5.88
C LYS A 196 15.04 17.45 4.74
N VAL A 197 13.75 17.32 5.03
CA VAL A 197 12.75 16.84 4.07
C VAL A 197 11.79 17.95 3.69
N THR A 198 11.57 18.12 2.37
CA THR A 198 10.51 18.97 1.82
C THR A 198 9.59 18.12 0.96
N VAL A 199 8.28 18.14 1.25
CA VAL A 199 7.24 17.47 0.48
C VAL A 199 6.51 18.48 -0.39
N VAL A 200 6.52 18.29 -1.71
CA VAL A 200 5.78 19.10 -2.68
C VAL A 200 4.58 18.28 -3.16
N GLU A 201 3.37 18.73 -2.81
CA GLU A 201 2.11 18.03 -3.09
C GLU A 201 1.13 18.94 -3.84
N MET A 202 0.58 18.44 -4.93
CA MET A 202 -0.38 19.17 -5.76
C MET A 202 -1.76 19.28 -5.11
N LEU A 203 -2.12 18.32 -4.27
CA LEU A 203 -3.40 18.31 -3.56
C LEU A 203 -3.36 19.25 -2.33
N PRO A 204 -4.53 19.64 -1.80
CA PRO A 204 -4.61 20.50 -0.63
C PRO A 204 -4.22 19.82 0.68
N LYS A 205 -4.02 18.51 0.69
CA LYS A 205 -3.64 17.69 1.85
C LYS A 205 -2.68 16.57 1.47
N ILE A 206 -1.95 16.06 2.43
CA ILE A 206 -1.21 14.80 2.30
C ILE A 206 -2.15 13.59 2.39
N LEU A 207 -1.65 12.39 2.04
CA LEU A 207 -2.36 11.10 2.14
C LEU A 207 -3.65 11.00 1.31
N GLY A 208 -3.89 11.90 0.36
CA GLY A 208 -4.95 11.86 -0.65
C GLY A 208 -6.31 11.30 -0.20
N PRO A 209 -6.58 10.00 -0.37
CA PRO A 209 -7.90 9.41 -0.13
C PRO A 209 -8.23 9.12 1.34
N LEU A 210 -7.31 9.33 2.28
CA LEU A 210 -7.58 9.12 3.71
C LEU A 210 -8.37 10.30 4.29
N ASP A 211 -9.01 10.06 5.44
CA ASP A 211 -9.82 11.05 6.15
C ASP A 211 -9.07 12.37 6.37
N ASP A 212 -9.76 13.50 6.17
CA ASP A 212 -9.16 14.85 6.15
C ASP A 212 -8.60 15.24 7.53
N GLU A 213 -9.32 14.94 8.60
CA GLU A 213 -8.87 15.25 9.97
C GLU A 213 -7.63 14.47 10.33
N ILE A 214 -7.59 13.18 10.02
CA ILE A 214 -6.44 12.30 10.24
C ILE A 214 -5.22 12.79 9.46
N SER A 215 -5.42 13.16 8.19
CA SER A 215 -4.36 13.69 7.33
C SER A 215 -3.78 15.00 7.87
N ALA A 216 -4.65 15.92 8.32
CA ALA A 216 -4.23 17.20 8.89
C ALA A 216 -3.48 17.02 10.22
N MET A 217 -3.90 16.07 11.06
CA MET A 217 -3.19 15.75 12.30
C MET A 217 -1.79 15.22 12.03
N LEU A 218 -1.64 14.26 11.11
CA LEU A 218 -0.32 13.73 10.76
C LEU A 218 0.60 14.82 10.18
N GLN A 219 0.08 15.66 9.28
CA GLN A 219 0.83 16.79 8.72
C GLN A 219 1.35 17.70 9.84
N LYS A 220 0.49 18.10 10.79
CA LYS A 220 0.87 18.95 11.94
C LYS A 220 1.98 18.31 12.77
N ILE A 221 1.92 17.00 13.02
CA ILE A 221 2.96 16.27 13.76
C ILE A 221 4.30 16.35 13.03
N TYR A 222 4.32 16.07 11.73
CA TYR A 222 5.56 16.08 10.96
C TYR A 222 6.10 17.49 10.67
N THR A 223 5.23 18.49 10.58
CA THR A 223 5.65 19.91 10.54
C THR A 223 6.40 20.28 11.83
N LYS A 224 5.87 19.90 13.00
CA LYS A 224 6.57 20.12 14.30
C LYS A 224 7.92 19.39 14.37
N ARG A 225 8.07 18.28 13.63
CA ARG A 225 9.32 17.50 13.51
C ARG A 225 10.27 18.02 12.42
N GLY A 226 9.96 19.15 11.80
CA GLY A 226 10.83 19.83 10.83
C GLY A 226 10.65 19.38 9.38
N VAL A 227 9.63 18.59 9.05
CA VAL A 227 9.28 18.34 7.64
C VAL A 227 8.56 19.55 7.07
N ASN A 228 9.06 20.07 5.95
CA ASN A 228 8.42 21.15 5.22
C ASN A 228 7.39 20.64 4.23
N PHE A 229 6.19 21.26 4.18
CA PHE A 229 5.11 20.89 3.28
C PHE A 229 4.74 22.06 2.37
N CYS A 230 4.86 21.85 1.06
CA CYS A 230 4.36 22.73 0.01
C CYS A 230 3.11 22.07 -0.60
N LEU A 231 1.93 22.45 -0.10
CA LEU A 231 0.64 21.91 -0.55
C LEU A 231 0.00 22.80 -1.61
N LYS A 232 -0.87 22.23 -2.46
CA LYS A 232 -1.44 22.87 -3.66
C LYS A 232 -0.36 23.38 -4.61
N CYS A 233 0.81 22.76 -4.62
CA CYS A 233 1.98 23.14 -5.39
C CYS A 233 2.19 22.20 -6.56
N LYS A 234 2.16 22.74 -7.78
CA LYS A 234 2.28 21.97 -9.01
C LYS A 234 3.74 21.97 -9.49
N VAL A 235 4.38 20.82 -9.52
CA VAL A 235 5.73 20.69 -10.11
C VAL A 235 5.66 20.96 -11.61
N THR A 236 6.50 21.88 -12.07
CA THR A 236 6.58 22.32 -13.46
C THR A 236 7.86 21.88 -14.15
N GLY A 237 8.92 21.54 -13.41
CA GLY A 237 10.18 21.08 -13.97
C GLY A 237 11.21 20.71 -12.91
N ILE A 238 12.38 20.26 -13.40
CA ILE A 238 13.55 19.90 -12.59
C ILE A 238 14.78 20.54 -13.23
N GLU A 239 15.56 21.26 -12.44
CA GLU A 239 16.80 21.93 -12.85
C GLU A 239 17.97 21.31 -12.04
N GLY A 240 18.63 20.29 -12.57
CA GLY A 240 19.67 19.54 -11.84
C GLY A 240 19.13 18.86 -10.59
N ASN A 241 19.48 19.34 -9.41
CA ASN A 241 18.99 18.85 -8.12
C ASN A 241 17.86 19.69 -7.50
N THR A 242 17.23 20.55 -8.31
CA THR A 242 16.23 21.53 -7.87
C THR A 242 14.88 21.22 -8.50
N VAL A 243 13.84 21.09 -7.68
CA VAL A 243 12.44 21.00 -8.11
C VAL A 243 11.89 22.40 -8.28
N VAL A 244 11.36 22.68 -9.46
CA VAL A 244 10.66 23.92 -9.80
C VAL A 244 9.16 23.66 -9.73
N TYR A 245 8.44 24.49 -9.00
CA TYR A 245 7.00 24.33 -8.83
C TYR A 245 6.28 25.68 -8.76
N GLU A 246 5.01 25.68 -9.07
CA GLU A 246 4.08 26.80 -8.95
C GLU A 246 3.34 26.66 -7.62
N ASP A 247 3.37 27.72 -6.80
CA ASP A 247 2.62 27.81 -5.54
C ASP A 247 1.14 28.17 -5.77
N PRO A 248 0.28 28.15 -4.73
CA PRO A 248 -1.14 28.49 -4.86
C PRO A 248 -1.43 29.89 -5.40
N GLU A 249 -0.50 30.81 -5.25
CA GLU A 249 -0.57 32.18 -5.72
C GLU A 249 -0.08 32.34 -7.17
N GLY A 250 0.41 31.26 -7.80
CA GLY A 250 0.92 31.25 -9.17
C GLY A 250 2.37 31.69 -9.30
N ASN A 251 3.11 31.82 -8.18
CA ASN A 251 4.51 32.19 -8.22
C ASN A 251 5.39 30.94 -8.43
N THR A 252 6.44 31.09 -9.23
CA THR A 252 7.44 30.04 -9.39
C THR A 252 8.35 29.97 -8.17
N GLN A 253 8.37 28.81 -7.54
CA GLN A 253 9.20 28.50 -6.38
C GLN A 253 10.24 27.41 -6.74
N ARG A 254 11.28 27.31 -5.92
CA ARG A 254 12.38 26.34 -6.10
C ARG A 254 12.78 25.72 -4.78
N VAL A 255 13.02 24.40 -4.78
CA VAL A 255 13.58 23.67 -3.65
C VAL A 255 14.59 22.65 -4.13
N SER A 256 15.77 22.64 -3.52
CA SER A 256 16.86 21.73 -3.89
C SER A 256 17.02 20.61 -2.87
N GLY A 257 17.58 19.48 -3.31
CA GLY A 257 17.92 18.35 -2.45
C GLY A 257 19.00 17.46 -3.07
N ASP A 258 19.69 16.66 -2.25
CA ASP A 258 20.67 15.69 -2.74
C ASP A 258 19.99 14.58 -3.56
N LYS A 259 18.73 14.29 -3.20
CA LYS A 259 17.85 13.36 -3.94
C LYS A 259 16.44 13.95 -4.06
N ILE A 260 15.78 13.59 -5.15
CA ILE A 260 14.38 13.94 -5.44
C ILE A 260 13.61 12.63 -5.60
N LEU A 261 12.74 12.32 -4.63
CA LEU A 261 11.85 11.16 -4.68
C LEU A 261 10.59 11.48 -5.47
N VAL A 262 10.33 10.77 -6.55
CA VAL A 262 9.07 10.84 -7.30
C VAL A 262 8.12 9.76 -6.79
N SER A 263 7.04 10.19 -6.10
CA SER A 263 6.06 9.32 -5.45
C SER A 263 4.60 9.76 -5.70
N VAL A 264 4.30 10.10 -6.96
CA VAL A 264 3.01 10.65 -7.41
C VAL A 264 1.98 9.58 -7.81
N GLY A 265 2.19 8.35 -7.40
CA GLY A 265 1.30 7.22 -7.65
C GLY A 265 1.95 6.09 -8.44
N ARG A 266 1.12 5.16 -8.91
CA ARG A 266 1.54 3.97 -9.63
C ARG A 266 0.74 3.79 -10.91
N ARG A 267 1.28 3.06 -11.87
CA ARG A 267 0.65 2.75 -13.15
C ARG A 267 0.61 1.23 -13.35
N ALA A 268 -0.56 0.68 -13.67
CA ALA A 268 -0.74 -0.73 -13.97
C ALA A 268 0.12 -1.18 -15.16
N ASN A 269 0.72 -2.35 -15.06
CA ASN A 269 1.50 -2.97 -16.14
C ASN A 269 0.56 -3.75 -17.07
N ILE A 270 0.05 -3.10 -18.10
CA ILE A 270 -0.96 -3.61 -19.04
C ILE A 270 -0.43 -3.79 -20.47
N THR A 271 0.85 -3.65 -20.69
CA THR A 271 1.49 -3.75 -22.03
C THR A 271 2.79 -4.54 -21.96
N GLY A 272 3.26 -5.03 -23.11
CA GLY A 272 4.58 -5.64 -23.26
C GLY A 272 4.64 -7.13 -22.92
N PHE A 273 3.51 -7.81 -22.74
CA PHE A 273 3.44 -9.25 -22.46
C PHE A 273 2.38 -9.99 -23.30
N GLY A 274 1.94 -9.39 -24.44
CA GLY A 274 1.00 -10.01 -25.37
C GLY A 274 -0.46 -9.98 -24.92
N LEU A 275 -0.84 -9.06 -24.01
CA LEU A 275 -2.22 -8.93 -23.51
C LEU A 275 -3.21 -8.65 -24.65
N GLU A 276 -2.79 -7.90 -25.67
CA GLU A 276 -3.54 -7.56 -26.87
C GLU A 276 -4.02 -8.78 -27.66
N ASN A 277 -3.29 -9.90 -27.57
CA ASN A 277 -3.63 -11.16 -28.25
C ASN A 277 -4.86 -11.86 -27.67
N LEU A 278 -5.36 -11.43 -26.49
CA LEU A 278 -6.54 -11.99 -25.84
C LEU A 278 -7.81 -11.19 -26.09
N GLY A 279 -7.71 -9.91 -26.45
CA GLY A 279 -8.88 -9.04 -26.64
C GLY A 279 -9.62 -8.73 -25.33
N VAL A 280 -8.92 -8.65 -24.19
CA VAL A 280 -9.55 -8.29 -22.92
C VAL A 280 -10.00 -6.84 -22.90
N GLU A 281 -11.15 -6.59 -22.25
CA GLU A 281 -11.63 -5.23 -22.01
C GLU A 281 -10.76 -4.51 -20.97
N MET A 282 -10.46 -3.24 -21.26
CA MET A 282 -9.65 -2.40 -20.39
C MET A 282 -10.52 -1.50 -19.52
N LEU A 283 -10.09 -1.31 -18.27
CA LEU A 283 -10.59 -0.23 -17.42
C LEU A 283 -10.04 1.10 -17.97
N LEU A 284 -10.91 2.09 -18.12
CA LEU A 284 -10.53 3.41 -18.64
C LEU A 284 -10.55 4.44 -17.51
N ASN A 285 -9.56 5.32 -17.49
CA ASN A 285 -9.55 6.47 -16.59
C ASN A 285 -10.52 7.57 -17.09
N ARG A 286 -10.68 8.66 -16.33
CA ARG A 286 -11.55 9.78 -16.68
C ARG A 286 -11.23 10.44 -18.03
N GLY A 287 -10.00 10.27 -18.54
CA GLY A 287 -9.56 10.75 -19.85
C GLY A 287 -9.71 9.74 -20.97
N GLY A 288 -10.41 8.61 -20.75
CA GLY A 288 -10.64 7.56 -21.75
C GLY A 288 -9.41 6.71 -22.07
N LYS A 289 -8.32 6.79 -21.29
CA LYS A 289 -7.10 6.00 -21.50
C LYS A 289 -7.12 4.72 -20.67
N PRO A 290 -6.63 3.59 -21.20
CA PRO A 290 -6.47 2.35 -20.45
C PRO A 290 -5.63 2.57 -19.17
N CYS A 291 -6.14 2.12 -18.03
CA CYS A 291 -5.47 2.23 -16.73
C CYS A 291 -5.47 0.92 -15.93
N GLY A 292 -6.06 -0.15 -16.45
CA GLY A 292 -6.08 -1.47 -15.85
C GLY A 292 -6.83 -2.47 -16.72
N ILE A 293 -6.85 -3.74 -16.32
CA ILE A 293 -7.69 -4.79 -16.91
C ILE A 293 -9.05 -4.75 -16.21
N LYS A 294 -10.13 -4.64 -16.98
CA LYS A 294 -11.49 -4.67 -16.45
C LYS A 294 -11.86 -6.09 -16.01
N VAL A 295 -12.28 -6.24 -14.76
CA VAL A 295 -12.76 -7.51 -14.20
C VAL A 295 -14.12 -7.33 -13.52
N ASP A 296 -14.83 -8.44 -13.34
CA ASP A 296 -16.05 -8.49 -12.52
C ASP A 296 -15.68 -8.80 -11.04
N SER A 297 -16.68 -8.89 -10.16
CA SER A 297 -16.48 -9.23 -8.74
C SER A 297 -15.88 -10.62 -8.50
N ARG A 298 -15.86 -11.50 -9.51
CA ARG A 298 -15.22 -12.82 -9.47
C ARG A 298 -13.82 -12.82 -10.09
N MET A 299 -13.25 -11.64 -10.34
CA MET A 299 -11.95 -11.43 -10.99
C MET A 299 -11.87 -11.95 -12.43
N ARG A 300 -13.01 -12.18 -13.10
CA ARG A 300 -13.08 -12.62 -14.49
C ARG A 300 -13.01 -11.43 -15.42
N THR A 301 -12.27 -11.57 -16.51
CA THR A 301 -12.35 -10.65 -17.65
C THR A 301 -13.57 -11.00 -18.52
N ASN A 302 -13.75 -10.26 -19.62
CA ASN A 302 -14.73 -10.62 -20.67
C ASN A 302 -14.37 -11.91 -21.43
N ILE A 303 -13.15 -12.45 -21.25
CA ILE A 303 -12.69 -13.66 -21.97
C ILE A 303 -12.77 -14.88 -21.03
N PRO A 304 -13.52 -15.95 -21.38
CA PRO A 304 -13.62 -17.14 -20.55
C PRO A 304 -12.25 -17.77 -20.24
N GLY A 305 -12.00 -18.11 -18.95
CA GLY A 305 -10.74 -18.68 -18.49
C GLY A 305 -9.60 -17.66 -18.33
N VAL A 306 -9.88 -16.36 -18.52
CA VAL A 306 -8.91 -15.28 -18.32
C VAL A 306 -9.34 -14.42 -17.13
N TYR A 307 -8.47 -14.36 -16.12
CA TYR A 307 -8.65 -13.63 -14.87
C TYR A 307 -7.54 -12.59 -14.70
N ALA A 308 -7.78 -11.57 -13.89
CA ALA A 308 -6.75 -10.62 -13.48
C ALA A 308 -6.91 -10.24 -12.01
N ALA A 309 -5.78 -10.04 -11.29
CA ALA A 309 -5.76 -9.68 -9.88
C ALA A 309 -4.58 -8.76 -9.52
N GLY A 310 -4.77 -7.92 -8.53
CA GLY A 310 -3.79 -6.95 -8.04
C GLY A 310 -3.75 -5.68 -8.86
N ASP A 311 -2.65 -4.96 -8.76
CA ASP A 311 -2.49 -3.60 -9.33
C ASP A 311 -2.80 -3.52 -10.83
N VAL A 312 -2.69 -4.63 -11.55
CA VAL A 312 -2.99 -4.70 -12.99
C VAL A 312 -4.47 -4.42 -13.30
N THR A 313 -5.37 -4.61 -12.34
CA THR A 313 -6.80 -4.25 -12.50
C THR A 313 -7.03 -2.74 -12.46
N GLY A 314 -6.07 -1.97 -11.91
CA GLY A 314 -6.15 -0.52 -11.79
C GLY A 314 -7.14 -0.02 -10.74
N PHE A 315 -7.75 -0.92 -9.96
CA PHE A 315 -8.79 -0.58 -8.98
C PHE A 315 -8.23 -0.36 -7.58
N SER A 316 -7.50 -1.32 -7.03
CA SER A 316 -6.87 -1.23 -5.71
C SER A 316 -5.40 -1.65 -5.80
N MET A 317 -4.47 -0.74 -5.44
CA MET A 317 -3.04 -1.01 -5.52
C MET A 317 -2.47 -1.33 -4.13
N LEU A 318 -3.08 -2.31 -3.45
CA LEU A 318 -2.71 -2.77 -2.11
C LEU A 318 -2.41 -4.27 -2.13
N ALA A 319 -1.33 -4.68 -1.45
CA ALA A 319 -0.87 -6.06 -1.47
C ALA A 319 -1.91 -7.04 -0.89
N HIS A 320 -2.58 -6.68 0.20
CA HIS A 320 -3.61 -7.50 0.83
C HIS A 320 -4.88 -7.60 -0.04
N THR A 321 -5.25 -6.54 -0.76
CA THR A 321 -6.31 -6.60 -1.77
C THR A 321 -5.94 -7.57 -2.89
N ALA A 322 -4.73 -7.45 -3.44
CA ALA A 322 -4.24 -8.33 -4.50
C ALA A 322 -4.25 -9.81 -4.07
N SER A 323 -3.87 -10.10 -2.81
CA SER A 323 -3.92 -11.47 -2.27
C SER A 323 -5.35 -12.01 -2.25
N ARG A 324 -6.31 -11.23 -1.76
CA ARG A 324 -7.73 -11.63 -1.72
C ARG A 324 -8.33 -11.77 -3.12
N GLU A 325 -8.01 -10.87 -4.04
CA GLU A 325 -8.41 -10.98 -5.44
C GLU A 325 -7.88 -12.26 -6.08
N GLY A 326 -6.62 -12.63 -5.79
CA GLY A 326 -6.03 -13.90 -6.24
C GLY A 326 -6.78 -15.13 -5.68
N GLU A 327 -7.17 -15.11 -4.40
CA GLU A 327 -7.97 -16.16 -3.77
C GLU A 327 -9.35 -16.26 -4.42
N VAL A 328 -10.03 -15.14 -4.67
CA VAL A 328 -11.33 -15.10 -5.36
C VAL A 328 -11.23 -15.70 -6.76
N ALA A 329 -10.20 -15.37 -7.52
CA ALA A 329 -9.98 -15.93 -8.85
C ALA A 329 -9.82 -17.46 -8.77
N VAL A 330 -8.98 -17.96 -7.86
CA VAL A 330 -8.74 -19.42 -7.68
C VAL A 330 -10.00 -20.14 -7.23
N ASN A 331 -10.77 -19.58 -6.28
CA ASN A 331 -12.04 -20.19 -5.85
C ASN A 331 -13.02 -20.34 -7.01
N ASN A 332 -13.15 -19.32 -7.87
CA ASN A 332 -14.00 -19.41 -9.06
C ASN A 332 -13.47 -20.38 -10.11
N ILE A 333 -12.15 -20.51 -10.29
CA ILE A 333 -11.54 -21.55 -11.16
C ILE A 333 -11.86 -22.97 -10.64
N LEU A 334 -11.90 -23.14 -9.31
CA LEU A 334 -12.28 -24.41 -8.66
C LEU A 334 -13.79 -24.68 -8.64
N GLY A 335 -14.60 -23.79 -9.22
CA GLY A 335 -16.07 -23.91 -9.24
C GLY A 335 -16.73 -23.50 -7.91
N LYS A 336 -16.01 -22.88 -6.99
CA LYS A 336 -16.57 -22.31 -5.76
C LYS A 336 -17.02 -20.88 -6.04
N GLU A 337 -18.23 -20.54 -5.64
CA GLU A 337 -18.72 -19.18 -5.77
C GLU A 337 -18.06 -18.26 -4.74
N ASP A 338 -17.32 -17.25 -5.21
CA ASP A 338 -16.64 -16.27 -4.38
C ASP A 338 -16.60 -14.92 -5.08
N HIS A 339 -16.74 -13.85 -4.30
CA HIS A 339 -16.80 -12.47 -4.81
C HIS A 339 -15.87 -11.56 -4.03
N MET A 340 -15.19 -10.69 -4.76
CA MET A 340 -14.42 -9.62 -4.14
C MET A 340 -15.34 -8.51 -3.62
N ARG A 341 -15.15 -8.16 -2.35
CA ARG A 341 -15.79 -7.01 -1.68
C ARG A 341 -14.71 -6.00 -1.33
N TYR A 342 -14.99 -4.72 -1.56
CA TYR A 342 -13.99 -3.66 -1.38
C TYR A 342 -14.31 -2.70 -0.24
N ASP A 343 -15.45 -2.88 0.44
CA ASP A 343 -15.93 -1.96 1.46
C ASP A 343 -15.11 -1.99 2.76
N ALA A 344 -14.46 -3.13 3.06
CA ALA A 344 -13.68 -3.34 4.27
C ALA A 344 -12.16 -3.46 4.03
N ILE A 345 -11.64 -2.82 2.98
CA ILE A 345 -10.20 -2.80 2.69
C ILE A 345 -9.49 -1.73 3.53
N PRO A 346 -8.58 -2.10 4.45
CA PRO A 346 -7.89 -1.11 5.26
C PRO A 346 -6.79 -0.38 4.49
N GLY A 347 -6.71 0.93 4.65
CA GLY A 347 -5.58 1.75 4.24
C GLY A 347 -4.69 2.06 5.44
N ILE A 348 -3.37 1.84 5.33
CA ILE A 348 -2.42 2.03 6.43
C ILE A 348 -1.23 2.86 5.98
N VAL A 349 -0.77 3.77 6.85
CA VAL A 349 0.49 4.50 6.71
C VAL A 349 1.36 4.20 7.92
N TYR A 350 2.52 3.60 7.68
CA TYR A 350 3.43 3.12 8.73
C TYR A 350 4.40 4.19 9.22
N THR A 351 3.91 5.43 9.28
CA THR A 351 4.62 6.52 9.97
C THR A 351 4.66 6.27 11.48
N ASN A 352 5.29 7.14 12.24
CA ASN A 352 5.23 7.15 13.69
C ASN A 352 4.78 8.55 14.16
N PRO A 353 3.52 8.74 14.63
CA PRO A 353 2.49 7.71 14.81
C PRO A 353 1.98 7.12 13.49
N GLU A 354 1.41 5.92 13.60
CA GLU A 354 0.76 5.23 12.48
C GLU A 354 -0.60 5.84 12.16
N VAL A 355 -1.04 5.68 10.90
CA VAL A 355 -2.40 6.00 10.46
C VAL A 355 -3.04 4.73 9.93
N ALA A 356 -4.30 4.49 10.28
CA ALA A 356 -5.10 3.42 9.70
C ALA A 356 -6.54 3.87 9.48
N GLY A 357 -7.17 3.39 8.42
CA GLY A 357 -8.58 3.65 8.14
C GLY A 357 -9.20 2.54 7.31
N VAL A 358 -10.48 2.28 7.52
CA VAL A 358 -11.26 1.30 6.76
C VAL A 358 -12.70 1.80 6.61
N GLY A 359 -13.34 1.46 5.51
CA GLY A 359 -14.69 1.92 5.19
C GLY A 359 -14.73 3.36 4.68
N LEU A 360 -15.87 4.01 4.79
CA LEU A 360 -16.08 5.39 4.32
C LEU A 360 -15.35 6.39 5.21
N THR A 361 -14.66 7.36 4.61
CA THR A 361 -14.23 8.57 5.32
C THR A 361 -15.45 9.48 5.57
N GLU A 362 -15.30 10.47 6.44
CA GLU A 362 -16.39 11.43 6.71
C GLU A 362 -16.81 12.16 5.43
N GLU A 363 -15.85 12.54 4.57
CA GLU A 363 -16.09 13.18 3.29
C GLU A 363 -16.83 12.25 2.32
N GLN A 364 -16.47 10.97 2.28
CA GLN A 364 -17.13 9.96 1.45
C GLN A 364 -18.55 9.66 1.97
N ALA A 365 -18.74 9.60 3.28
CA ALA A 365 -20.06 9.44 3.88
C ALA A 365 -20.97 10.64 3.53
N ALA A 366 -20.46 11.86 3.64
CA ALA A 366 -21.18 13.06 3.22
C ALA A 366 -21.56 13.05 1.72
N ALA A 367 -20.65 12.61 0.88
CA ALA A 367 -20.88 12.52 -0.58
C ALA A 367 -21.81 11.37 -1.00
N SER A 368 -21.97 10.33 -0.14
CA SER A 368 -22.78 9.13 -0.46
C SER A 368 -24.28 9.38 -0.41
N GLY A 369 -24.73 10.49 0.18
CA GLY A 369 -26.15 10.77 0.44
C GLY A 369 -26.76 9.96 1.60
N LYS A 370 -25.97 9.13 2.30
CA LYS A 370 -26.42 8.43 3.51
C LYS A 370 -26.49 9.39 4.66
N GLU A 371 -27.52 9.26 5.51
CA GLU A 371 -27.51 9.91 6.81
C GLU A 371 -26.57 9.16 7.75
N TYR A 372 -25.66 9.88 8.39
CA TYR A 372 -24.67 9.31 9.28
C TYR A 372 -24.44 10.15 10.53
N SER A 373 -23.82 9.55 11.53
CA SER A 373 -23.28 10.21 12.70
C SER A 373 -21.78 9.95 12.79
N VAL A 374 -21.04 10.88 13.37
CA VAL A 374 -19.60 10.74 13.62
C VAL A 374 -19.37 10.82 15.12
N VAL A 375 -18.62 9.88 15.63
CA VAL A 375 -18.13 9.89 17.01
C VAL A 375 -16.63 9.74 17.01
N LYS A 376 -15.96 10.48 17.90
CA LYS A 376 -14.50 10.44 17.99
C LYS A 376 -14.02 10.64 19.42
N LEU A 377 -12.96 9.92 19.78
CA LEU A 377 -12.26 10.07 21.06
C LEU A 377 -10.75 10.14 20.85
N PRO A 378 -10.03 10.89 21.70
CA PRO A 378 -8.59 10.80 21.78
C PRO A 378 -8.13 9.37 22.12
N MET A 379 -7.02 8.91 21.55
CA MET A 379 -6.43 7.60 21.86
C MET A 379 -6.11 7.44 23.37
N ALA A 380 -5.94 8.55 24.08
CA ALA A 380 -5.72 8.56 25.53
C ALA A 380 -6.88 7.96 26.36
N TYR A 381 -8.04 7.69 25.78
CA TYR A 381 -9.09 6.93 26.43
C TYR A 381 -8.77 5.44 26.57
N ALA A 382 -7.77 4.94 25.84
CA ALA A 382 -7.20 3.61 26.07
C ALA A 382 -6.00 3.70 27.01
N GLY A 383 -6.11 3.13 28.22
CA GLY A 383 -5.06 3.23 29.25
C GLY A 383 -3.71 2.67 28.78
N ARG A 384 -3.69 1.61 27.98
CA ARG A 384 -2.49 1.05 27.37
C ARG A 384 -1.80 2.02 26.40
N PHE A 385 -2.57 2.81 25.66
CA PHE A 385 -1.99 3.84 24.77
C PHE A 385 -1.23 4.87 25.58
N VAL A 386 -1.79 5.35 26.69
CA VAL A 386 -1.14 6.33 27.58
C VAL A 386 0.14 5.76 28.18
N ALA A 387 0.13 4.48 28.59
CA ALA A 387 1.28 3.83 29.17
C ALA A 387 2.47 3.65 28.18
N GLU A 388 2.17 3.53 26.88
CA GLU A 388 3.18 3.24 25.85
C GLU A 388 3.55 4.44 24.98
N ASN A 389 2.80 5.55 25.05
CA ASN A 389 2.98 6.72 24.19
C ASN A 389 2.94 8.00 25.04
N GLU A 390 3.97 8.22 25.87
CA GLU A 390 4.10 9.40 26.73
C GLU A 390 3.96 10.69 25.90
N GLY A 391 2.94 11.51 26.25
CA GLY A 391 2.61 12.73 25.50
C GLY A 391 2.15 12.51 24.06
N GLY A 392 1.83 11.27 23.67
CA GLY A 392 1.41 10.94 22.31
C GLY A 392 0.04 11.50 21.95
N GLU A 393 -0.04 12.20 20.82
CA GLU A 393 -1.30 12.64 20.21
C GLU A 393 -1.89 11.48 19.39
N GLY A 394 -3.20 11.30 19.43
CA GLY A 394 -3.91 10.31 18.62
C GLY A 394 -5.42 10.42 18.75
N ILE A 395 -6.12 9.84 17.77
CA ILE A 395 -7.58 9.87 17.70
C ILE A 395 -8.12 8.57 17.10
N CYS A 396 -9.30 8.15 17.55
CA CYS A 396 -10.14 7.17 16.87
C CYS A 396 -11.45 7.85 16.49
N LYS A 397 -11.86 7.73 15.22
CA LYS A 397 -13.10 8.25 14.65
C LYS A 397 -13.90 7.08 14.10
N ILE A 398 -15.19 7.00 14.44
CA ILE A 398 -16.14 6.02 13.91
C ILE A 398 -17.27 6.76 13.20
N ILE A 399 -17.61 6.29 12.00
CA ILE A 399 -18.74 6.78 11.19
C ILE A 399 -19.82 5.71 11.20
N VAL A 400 -21.03 6.08 11.56
CA VAL A 400 -22.16 5.17 11.80
C VAL A 400 -23.36 5.62 10.96
N GLY A 401 -23.99 4.69 10.25
CA GLY A 401 -25.24 4.94 9.53
C GLY A 401 -26.39 5.23 10.49
N LYS A 402 -27.20 6.25 10.23
CA LYS A 402 -28.36 6.56 11.08
C LYS A 402 -29.52 5.59 10.92
N LYS A 403 -29.65 4.99 9.75
CA LYS A 403 -30.81 4.14 9.42
C LYS A 403 -30.73 2.74 10.04
N TYR A 404 -29.56 2.12 9.93
CA TYR A 404 -29.34 0.72 10.35
C TYR A 404 -28.32 0.60 11.48
N HIS A 405 -27.75 1.71 11.92
CA HIS A 405 -26.71 1.81 12.95
C HIS A 405 -25.44 0.99 12.62
N GLU A 406 -25.25 0.66 11.35
CA GLU A 406 -24.08 -0.08 10.87
C GLU A 406 -22.81 0.78 10.94
N VAL A 407 -21.67 0.13 11.22
CA VAL A 407 -20.37 0.77 11.18
C VAL A 407 -19.98 1.01 9.71
N LEU A 408 -19.93 2.26 9.28
CA LEU A 408 -19.60 2.66 7.92
C LEU A 408 -18.12 2.90 7.71
N GLY A 409 -17.41 3.33 8.73
CA GLY A 409 -15.98 3.61 8.65
C GLY A 409 -15.34 3.81 10.00
N VAL A 410 -14.05 3.47 10.09
CA VAL A 410 -13.22 3.70 11.28
C VAL A 410 -11.87 4.25 10.82
N HIS A 411 -11.46 5.39 11.40
CA HIS A 411 -10.20 6.06 11.05
C HIS A 411 -9.42 6.41 12.31
N MET A 412 -8.14 6.10 12.33
CA MET A 412 -7.30 6.25 13.51
C MET A 412 -5.93 6.85 13.17
N LEU A 413 -5.42 7.63 14.11
CA LEU A 413 -4.02 8.04 14.18
C LEU A 413 -3.49 7.71 15.57
N GLY A 414 -2.39 6.97 15.65
CA GLY A 414 -1.76 6.55 16.90
C GLY A 414 -1.19 5.15 16.81
N ASN A 415 -0.22 4.80 17.69
CA ASN A 415 0.36 3.47 17.71
C ASN A 415 -0.42 2.53 18.64
N PRO A 416 -0.67 1.27 18.27
CA PRO A 416 -0.36 0.58 16.99
C PRO A 416 -1.60 0.45 16.10
N CYS A 417 -2.13 1.52 15.51
CA CYS A 417 -3.40 1.45 14.79
C CYS A 417 -3.34 0.52 13.56
N SER A 418 -2.16 0.24 12.99
CA SER A 418 -1.98 -0.75 11.91
C SER A 418 -2.42 -2.17 12.31
N GLU A 419 -2.29 -2.53 13.59
CA GLU A 419 -2.67 -3.84 14.11
C GLU A 419 -4.13 -3.87 14.56
N ILE A 420 -4.60 -2.81 15.22
CA ILE A 420 -5.95 -2.80 15.82
C ILE A 420 -7.06 -2.50 14.82
N ILE A 421 -6.76 -1.91 13.65
CA ILE A 421 -7.76 -1.63 12.60
C ILE A 421 -8.46 -2.89 12.10
N HIS A 422 -7.83 -4.05 12.25
CA HIS A 422 -8.38 -5.32 11.79
C HIS A 422 -9.75 -5.64 12.40
N SER A 423 -9.98 -5.30 13.69
CA SER A 423 -11.29 -5.47 14.32
C SER A 423 -12.37 -4.61 13.66
N ALA A 424 -12.03 -3.41 13.21
CA ALA A 424 -12.94 -2.57 12.44
C ALA A 424 -13.21 -3.14 11.04
N CYS A 425 -12.21 -3.76 10.39
CA CYS A 425 -12.44 -4.47 9.13
C CYS A 425 -13.47 -5.60 9.31
N ILE A 426 -13.35 -6.39 10.38
CA ILE A 426 -14.31 -7.46 10.69
C ILE A 426 -15.70 -6.89 10.92
N ALA A 427 -15.81 -5.79 11.67
CA ALA A 427 -17.09 -5.15 11.95
C ALA A 427 -17.78 -4.69 10.65
N ILE A 428 -17.07 -4.02 9.75
CA ILE A 428 -17.61 -3.55 8.47
C ILE A 428 -17.92 -4.71 7.54
N GLU A 429 -17.02 -5.70 7.40
CA GLU A 429 -17.22 -6.88 6.53
C GLU A 429 -18.43 -7.72 6.97
N SER A 430 -18.70 -7.77 8.29
CA SER A 430 -19.85 -8.46 8.88
C SER A 430 -21.09 -7.59 9.01
N GLU A 431 -21.06 -6.35 8.51
CA GLU A 431 -22.16 -5.38 8.59
C GLU A 431 -22.67 -5.18 10.03
N MET A 432 -21.74 -5.20 11.02
CA MET A 432 -22.07 -5.04 12.42
C MET A 432 -22.68 -3.67 12.71
N THR A 433 -23.70 -3.66 13.56
CA THR A 433 -24.19 -2.41 14.13
C THR A 433 -23.27 -1.92 15.25
N LEU A 434 -23.38 -0.65 15.60
CA LEU A 434 -22.62 -0.06 16.70
C LEU A 434 -22.97 -0.76 18.04
N GLU A 435 -24.23 -1.15 18.24
CA GLU A 435 -24.69 -1.88 19.42
C GLU A 435 -24.02 -3.25 19.53
N GLN A 436 -23.96 -4.01 18.43
CA GLN A 436 -23.24 -5.29 18.40
C GLN A 436 -21.75 -5.11 18.69
N LEU A 437 -21.12 -4.05 18.16
CA LEU A 437 -19.72 -3.74 18.45
C LEU A 437 -19.49 -3.43 19.94
N LYS A 438 -20.43 -2.76 20.63
CA LYS A 438 -20.40 -2.50 22.08
C LYS A 438 -20.45 -3.78 22.92
N GLU A 439 -21.11 -4.83 22.44
CA GLU A 439 -21.22 -6.12 23.13
C GLU A 439 -19.94 -6.96 23.07
N VAL A 440 -19.04 -6.68 22.10
CA VAL A 440 -17.78 -7.41 21.96
C VAL A 440 -16.89 -7.17 23.18
N VAL A 441 -16.34 -8.26 23.75
CA VAL A 441 -15.38 -8.16 24.84
C VAL A 441 -13.99 -7.86 24.27
N PHE A 442 -13.47 -6.68 24.59
CA PHE A 442 -12.09 -6.30 24.26
C PHE A 442 -11.14 -6.71 25.40
N PRO A 443 -9.95 -7.24 25.11
CA PRO A 443 -9.01 -7.60 26.17
C PRO A 443 -8.47 -6.32 26.86
N HIS A 444 -8.29 -6.42 28.19
CA HIS A 444 -7.79 -5.32 29.01
C HIS A 444 -6.44 -5.69 29.66
N PRO A 445 -5.42 -4.79 29.67
CA PRO A 445 -5.40 -3.50 28.99
C PRO A 445 -4.86 -3.63 27.56
N THR A 446 -5.55 -3.04 26.60
CA THR A 446 -5.09 -2.96 25.21
C THR A 446 -5.40 -1.61 24.57
N VAL A 447 -4.67 -1.24 23.52
CA VAL A 447 -4.98 -0.05 22.72
C VAL A 447 -6.26 -0.24 21.90
N SER A 448 -6.64 -1.49 21.56
CA SER A 448 -7.86 -1.77 20.80
C SER A 448 -9.15 -1.37 21.53
N GLU A 449 -9.12 -1.22 22.86
CA GLU A 449 -10.25 -0.72 23.65
C GLU A 449 -10.74 0.64 23.18
N ILE A 450 -9.88 1.45 22.51
CA ILE A 450 -10.29 2.75 21.97
C ILE A 450 -11.47 2.64 21.01
N ILE A 451 -11.56 1.57 20.23
CA ILE A 451 -12.68 1.36 19.29
C ILE A 451 -13.98 1.21 20.08
N LYS A 452 -13.96 0.41 21.14
CA LYS A 452 -15.12 0.20 22.02
C LYS A 452 -15.49 1.48 22.76
N GLU A 453 -14.52 2.16 23.37
CA GLU A 453 -14.75 3.43 24.07
C GLU A 453 -15.34 4.49 23.14
N THR A 454 -14.83 4.58 21.90
CA THR A 454 -15.37 5.49 20.89
C THR A 454 -16.82 5.10 20.54
N ALA A 455 -17.12 3.80 20.40
CA ALA A 455 -18.48 3.35 20.13
C ALA A 455 -19.46 3.74 21.26
N PHE A 456 -19.04 3.64 22.52
CA PHE A 456 -19.87 4.05 23.68
C PHE A 456 -20.07 5.55 23.80
N ALA A 457 -19.20 6.37 23.20
CA ALA A 457 -19.32 7.82 23.24
C ALA A 457 -20.44 8.36 22.31
N LEU A 458 -20.95 7.57 21.38
CA LEU A 458 -22.15 7.90 20.60
C LEU A 458 -23.39 7.62 21.46
N LYS A 459 -24.11 8.71 21.80
CA LYS A 459 -25.35 8.69 22.59
C LYS A 459 -26.56 8.45 21.70
#